data_e75904e9f2e485774d509b608818199d
#
_entry.id   e75904e9f2e485774d509b608818199d
#
_cell.length_a   1.000
_cell.length_b   1.000
_cell.length_c   1.000
_cell.angle_alpha   90.00
_cell.angle_beta   90.00
_cell.angle_gamma   90.00
#
_symmetry.space_group_name_H-M   'P 1'
#
loop_
_entity.id
_entity.type
_entity.pdbx_description
1 polymer ?
#
loop_
_entity_poly.entity_id
_entity_poly.type
_entity_poly.pdbx_seq_one_letter_code
_entity_poly.pdbx_strand_id
1 'polypeptide(L)'
;YIYARKVAKDPSKSIVYDLCDTSENLAAEVAPAVELTPRRKAALGCLVAEFVGLVIMIAVFDMTSSGQIAAWLTACGIIVAVVNGNNYNEISQGFVEGIKTVLVPCIVVGMAGGILSILEQGNTLDTILHAAVELLSGTSSIFGLLMIYLFQFFFNFLVPSGTAQAVTTMPIIAPLSDLIGVSRQCAVLAFQFGDGFSNMIWPTACLAPLAFTNIPFKRWLKWFMPFTAIFIVVSCLILVFASIAGV
;
A
#
# COMPACT_ATOMS: atom_id res chain seq x y z
N TYR A 1 4.42 -19.89 -3.62
CA TYR A 1 5.21 -21.13 -3.76
C TYR A 1 4.94 -21.87 -5.05
N ILE A 2 3.64 -22.14 -5.41
CA ILE A 2 3.26 -22.86 -6.66
C ILE A 2 3.74 -22.10 -7.91
N TYR A 3 3.53 -20.78 -7.96
CA TYR A 3 4.01 -19.93 -9.05
C TYR A 3 5.53 -19.94 -9.15
N ALA A 4 6.22 -19.74 -8.03
CA ALA A 4 7.68 -19.76 -7.99
C ALA A 4 8.26 -21.10 -8.49
N ARG A 5 7.65 -22.23 -8.10
CA ARG A 5 8.03 -23.54 -8.62
C ARG A 5 7.79 -23.72 -10.13
N LYS A 6 6.69 -23.13 -10.64
CA LYS A 6 6.43 -23.17 -12.10
C LYS A 6 7.46 -22.37 -12.88
N VAL A 7 7.78 -21.17 -12.40
CA VAL A 7 8.80 -20.30 -13.02
C VAL A 7 10.20 -20.89 -12.89
N ALA A 8 10.53 -21.52 -11.75
CA ALA A 8 11.82 -22.20 -11.58
C ALA A 8 12.03 -23.38 -12.54
N LYS A 9 10.93 -24.07 -12.94
CA LYS A 9 10.98 -25.16 -13.93
C LYS A 9 11.00 -24.64 -15.37
N ASP A 10 10.33 -23.54 -15.62
CA ASP A 10 10.15 -22.95 -16.93
C ASP A 10 10.09 -21.41 -16.78
N PRO A 11 11.23 -20.73 -16.95
CA PRO A 11 11.32 -19.27 -16.81
C PRO A 11 10.39 -18.50 -17.75
N SER A 12 10.01 -19.07 -18.91
CA SER A 12 9.11 -18.42 -19.87
C SER A 12 7.71 -18.19 -19.32
N LYS A 13 7.34 -18.87 -18.22
CA LYS A 13 6.07 -18.68 -17.49
C LYS A 13 6.07 -17.51 -16.52
N SER A 14 7.19 -16.82 -16.39
CA SER A 14 7.26 -15.59 -15.61
C SER A 14 6.47 -14.46 -16.29
N ILE A 15 5.69 -13.71 -15.50
CA ILE A 15 4.97 -12.53 -16.03
C ILE A 15 5.91 -11.41 -16.46
N VAL A 16 7.16 -11.47 -16.04
CA VAL A 16 8.22 -10.51 -16.35
C VAL A 16 9.29 -11.09 -17.29
N TYR A 17 9.05 -12.25 -17.89
CA TYR A 17 10.04 -12.93 -18.74
C TYR A 17 10.57 -12.03 -19.88
N ASP A 18 9.64 -11.39 -20.61
CA ASP A 18 10.02 -10.48 -21.71
C ASP A 18 10.69 -9.19 -21.22
N LEU A 19 10.49 -8.84 -19.94
CA LEU A 19 11.16 -7.68 -19.32
C LEU A 19 12.57 -8.06 -18.86
N CYS A 20 12.81 -9.35 -18.57
CA CYS A 20 14.13 -9.86 -18.23
C CYS A 20 15.09 -9.87 -19.45
N ASP A 21 14.58 -10.12 -20.66
CA ASP A 21 15.40 -10.02 -21.89
C ASP A 21 15.89 -8.59 -22.16
N THR A 22 15.09 -7.59 -21.75
CA THR A 22 15.51 -6.18 -21.78
C THR A 22 16.43 -5.85 -20.60
N SER A 23 16.33 -6.61 -19.50
CA SER A 23 17.16 -6.47 -18.29
C SER A 23 18.43 -7.32 -18.32
N GLU A 24 18.61 -8.25 -19.28
CA GLU A 24 19.94 -8.84 -19.50
C GLU A 24 20.95 -7.77 -19.91
N ASN A 25 20.53 -6.72 -20.60
CA ASN A 25 21.35 -5.52 -20.81
C ASN A 25 21.49 -4.65 -19.54
N LEU A 26 20.53 -4.72 -18.60
CA LEU A 26 20.60 -4.11 -17.27
C LEU A 26 21.25 -5.04 -16.23
N ALA A 27 21.15 -6.35 -16.38
CA ALA A 27 21.83 -7.33 -15.53
C ALA A 27 23.31 -7.55 -15.95
N ALA A 28 23.66 -7.18 -17.17
CA ALA A 28 25.08 -7.02 -17.58
C ALA A 28 25.72 -5.80 -16.87
N GLU A 29 24.95 -4.89 -16.32
CA GLU A 29 25.32 -3.87 -15.35
C GLU A 29 25.04 -4.29 -13.89
N VAL A 30 24.79 -5.56 -13.57
CA VAL A 30 24.93 -6.03 -12.20
C VAL A 30 26.39 -5.84 -11.84
N ALA A 31 26.63 -4.75 -11.15
CA ALA A 31 27.93 -4.39 -10.65
C ALA A 31 28.59 -5.63 -10.01
N PRO A 32 29.87 -5.89 -10.28
CA PRO A 32 30.58 -7.06 -9.77
C PRO A 32 30.30 -7.16 -8.27
N ALA A 33 30.12 -8.40 -7.76
CA ALA A 33 29.80 -8.66 -6.38
C ALA A 33 30.66 -7.78 -5.47
N VAL A 34 30.03 -6.75 -4.93
CA VAL A 34 30.74 -5.66 -4.27
C VAL A 34 31.22 -6.19 -2.92
N GLU A 35 32.54 -6.31 -2.75
CA GLU A 35 33.14 -6.77 -1.50
C GLU A 35 32.64 -5.89 -0.33
N LEU A 36 32.20 -6.56 0.74
CA LEU A 36 31.75 -5.92 1.97
C LEU A 36 32.97 -5.38 2.76
N THR A 37 33.43 -4.22 2.33
CA THR A 37 34.48 -3.51 3.07
C THR A 37 34.02 -3.16 4.50
N PRO A 38 34.93 -2.93 5.46
CA PRO A 38 34.55 -2.53 6.82
C PRO A 38 33.64 -1.29 6.86
N ARG A 39 33.85 -0.32 5.98
CA ARG A 39 33.00 0.89 5.85
C ARG A 39 31.59 0.53 5.40
N ARG A 40 31.44 -0.35 4.44
CA ARG A 40 30.11 -0.82 3.97
C ARG A 40 29.37 -1.61 5.03
N LYS A 41 30.10 -2.42 5.82
CA LYS A 41 29.50 -3.11 6.99
C LYS A 41 29.01 -2.09 8.04
N ALA A 42 29.79 -1.05 8.30
CA ALA A 42 29.38 0.03 9.22
C ALA A 42 28.17 0.80 8.66
N ALA A 43 28.14 1.16 7.39
CA ALA A 43 27.01 1.81 6.74
C ALA A 43 25.74 0.92 6.79
N LEU A 44 25.87 -0.39 6.57
CA LEU A 44 24.76 -1.33 6.72
C LEU A 44 24.25 -1.40 8.17
N GLY A 45 25.17 -1.38 9.15
CA GLY A 45 24.82 -1.29 10.56
C GLY A 45 24.06 -0.01 10.90
N CYS A 46 24.49 1.14 10.36
CA CYS A 46 23.79 2.42 10.51
C CYS A 46 22.39 2.38 9.87
N LEU A 47 22.24 1.75 8.70
CA LEU A 47 20.93 1.55 8.06
C LEU A 47 19.98 0.74 8.94
N VAL A 48 20.44 -0.35 9.53
CA VAL A 48 19.63 -1.14 10.48
C VAL A 48 19.28 -0.31 11.71
N ALA A 49 20.25 0.43 12.26
CA ALA A 49 20.02 1.32 13.40
C ALA A 49 19.02 2.44 13.10
N GLU A 50 18.98 2.93 11.87
CA GLU A 50 17.98 3.91 11.38
C GLU A 50 16.56 3.38 11.51
N PHE A 51 16.30 2.15 11.02
CA PHE A 51 14.96 1.54 11.13
C PHE A 51 14.58 1.25 12.57
N VAL A 52 15.51 0.73 13.39
CA VAL A 52 15.27 0.51 14.83
C VAL A 52 15.01 1.85 15.52
N GLY A 53 15.81 2.87 15.21
CA GLY A 53 15.63 4.24 15.72
C GLY A 53 14.28 4.83 15.34
N LEU A 54 13.83 4.64 14.09
CA LEU A 54 12.51 5.08 13.63
C LEU A 54 11.38 4.44 14.45
N VAL A 55 11.44 3.13 14.71
CA VAL A 55 10.45 2.43 15.53
C VAL A 55 10.43 3.00 16.96
N ILE A 56 11.60 3.26 17.54
CA ILE A 56 11.70 3.89 18.87
C ILE A 56 11.14 5.32 18.85
N MET A 57 11.46 6.11 17.83
CA MET A 57 10.97 7.49 17.70
C MET A 57 9.44 7.54 17.55
N ILE A 58 8.84 6.60 16.84
CA ILE A 58 7.37 6.48 16.74
C ILE A 58 6.78 6.05 18.10
N ALA A 59 7.35 5.02 18.73
CA ALA A 59 6.76 4.40 19.94
C ALA A 59 6.94 5.24 21.21
N VAL A 60 8.07 5.97 21.33
CA VAL A 60 8.43 6.70 22.57
C VAL A 60 8.18 8.20 22.44
N PHE A 61 8.41 8.77 21.25
CA PHE A 61 8.32 10.23 21.03
C PHE A 61 7.11 10.63 20.17
N ASP A 62 6.21 9.70 19.88
CA ASP A 62 4.95 9.94 19.13
C ASP A 62 5.18 10.62 17.76
N MET A 63 6.30 10.28 17.11
CA MET A 63 6.63 10.78 15.77
C MET A 63 5.74 10.15 14.70
N THR A 64 4.53 10.67 14.55
CA THR A 64 3.52 10.15 13.60
C THR A 64 3.35 10.99 12.35
N SER A 65 3.88 12.22 12.35
CA SER A 65 3.81 13.13 11.20
C SER A 65 4.72 12.67 10.06
N SER A 66 4.19 12.62 8.83
CA SER A 66 4.96 12.29 7.62
C SER A 66 6.20 13.16 7.43
N GLY A 67 6.11 14.46 7.80
CA GLY A 67 7.25 15.38 7.74
C GLY A 67 8.37 15.00 8.71
N GLN A 68 8.04 14.60 9.94
CA GLN A 68 9.03 14.17 10.94
C GLN A 68 9.73 12.88 10.49
N ILE A 69 8.96 11.91 9.98
CA ILE A 69 9.49 10.66 9.44
C ILE A 69 10.43 10.93 8.25
N ALA A 70 10.01 11.79 7.31
CA ALA A 70 10.83 12.17 6.17
C ALA A 70 12.14 12.88 6.59
N ALA A 71 12.07 13.77 7.58
CA ALA A 71 13.26 14.45 8.12
C ALA A 71 14.22 13.44 8.77
N TRP A 72 13.71 12.50 9.56
CA TRP A 72 14.49 11.41 10.17
C TRP A 72 15.21 10.59 9.09
N LEU A 73 14.46 10.04 8.11
CA LEU A 73 15.01 9.22 7.04
C LEU A 73 16.05 9.97 6.21
N THR A 74 15.82 11.27 5.95
CA THR A 74 16.77 12.12 5.22
C THR A 74 18.08 12.30 6.00
N ALA A 75 17.98 12.63 7.29
CA ALA A 75 19.15 12.84 8.15
C ALA A 75 19.97 11.53 8.27
N CYS A 76 19.31 10.41 8.53
CA CYS A 76 19.97 9.12 8.63
C CYS A 76 20.57 8.68 7.30
N GLY A 77 19.89 8.89 6.18
CA GLY A 77 20.44 8.60 4.84
C GLY A 77 21.74 9.37 4.57
N ILE A 78 21.82 10.63 4.97
CA ILE A 78 23.07 11.41 4.89
C ILE A 78 24.16 10.79 5.78
N ILE A 79 23.82 10.41 7.01
CA ILE A 79 24.76 9.77 7.94
C ILE A 79 25.30 8.46 7.35
N VAL A 80 24.44 7.61 6.83
CA VAL A 80 24.83 6.35 6.16
C VAL A 80 25.77 6.60 5.01
N ALA A 81 25.49 7.62 4.17
CA ALA A 81 26.34 7.95 3.04
C ALA A 81 27.73 8.47 3.48
N VAL A 82 27.78 9.30 4.52
CA VAL A 82 29.05 9.81 5.10
C VAL A 82 29.86 8.64 5.70
N VAL A 83 29.23 7.74 6.46
CA VAL A 83 29.88 6.55 7.04
C VAL A 83 30.41 5.63 5.95
N ASN A 84 29.70 5.51 4.84
CA ASN A 84 30.17 4.74 3.67
C ASN A 84 31.42 5.40 3.01
N GLY A 85 31.67 6.68 3.28
CA GLY A 85 32.80 7.44 2.75
C GLY A 85 32.49 8.20 1.47
N ASN A 86 31.21 8.41 1.18
CA ASN A 86 30.78 9.21 0.03
C ASN A 86 31.13 10.68 0.24
N ASN A 87 31.58 11.35 -0.84
CA ASN A 87 31.83 12.78 -0.83
C ASN A 87 30.52 13.59 -1.04
N TYR A 88 30.58 14.90 -0.84
CA TYR A 88 29.40 15.78 -0.97
C TYR A 88 28.71 15.67 -2.34
N ASN A 89 29.49 15.60 -3.42
CA ASN A 89 28.93 15.49 -4.78
C ASN A 89 28.21 14.15 -5.00
N GLU A 90 28.78 13.05 -4.50
CA GLU A 90 28.14 11.72 -4.57
C GLU A 90 26.85 11.66 -3.77
N ILE A 91 26.81 12.25 -2.58
CA ILE A 91 25.60 12.34 -1.76
C ILE A 91 24.53 13.15 -2.50
N SER A 92 24.88 14.31 -3.04
CA SER A 92 23.98 15.16 -3.80
C SER A 92 23.42 14.46 -5.04
N GLN A 93 24.28 13.79 -5.82
CA GLN A 93 23.87 13.01 -6.98
C GLN A 93 22.94 11.85 -6.59
N GLY A 94 23.26 11.14 -5.51
CA GLY A 94 22.42 10.07 -5.00
C GLY A 94 20.99 10.56 -4.63
N PHE A 95 20.87 11.73 -4.03
CA PHE A 95 19.56 12.36 -3.78
C PHE A 95 18.82 12.69 -5.08
N VAL A 96 19.49 13.27 -6.07
CA VAL A 96 18.89 13.60 -7.38
C VAL A 96 18.41 12.34 -8.08
N GLU A 97 19.19 11.27 -8.08
CA GLU A 97 18.80 9.99 -8.66
C GLU A 97 17.62 9.36 -7.90
N GLY A 98 17.65 9.42 -6.56
CA GLY A 98 16.54 8.99 -5.73
C GLY A 98 15.24 9.74 -6.07
N ILE A 99 15.29 11.07 -6.20
CA ILE A 99 14.14 11.89 -6.61
C ILE A 99 13.61 11.46 -7.98
N LYS A 100 14.47 11.22 -8.96
CA LYS A 100 14.04 10.74 -10.29
C LYS A 100 13.27 9.43 -10.21
N THR A 101 13.71 8.52 -9.33
CA THR A 101 13.07 7.21 -9.14
C THR A 101 11.67 7.34 -8.56
N VAL A 102 11.45 8.27 -7.63
CA VAL A 102 10.14 8.46 -6.95
C VAL A 102 9.24 9.49 -7.63
N LEU A 103 9.69 10.18 -8.66
CA LEU A 103 8.97 11.27 -9.30
C LEU A 103 7.59 10.82 -9.83
N VAL A 104 7.55 9.73 -10.59
CA VAL A 104 6.29 9.19 -11.15
C VAL A 104 5.33 8.75 -10.04
N PRO A 105 5.75 7.94 -9.04
CA PRO A 105 4.93 7.65 -7.86
C PRO A 105 4.38 8.90 -7.17
N CYS A 106 5.19 9.93 -6.95
CA CYS A 106 4.75 11.18 -6.30
C CYS A 106 3.66 11.90 -7.11
N ILE A 107 3.81 11.97 -8.44
CA ILE A 107 2.79 12.57 -9.32
C ILE A 107 1.48 11.78 -9.24
N VAL A 108 1.53 10.45 -9.28
CA VAL A 108 0.33 9.59 -9.18
C VAL A 108 -0.41 9.82 -7.86
N VAL A 109 0.32 9.84 -6.74
CA VAL A 109 -0.26 10.12 -5.41
C VAL A 109 -0.85 11.52 -5.33
N GLY A 110 -0.16 12.51 -5.87
CA GLY A 110 -0.65 13.91 -5.93
C GLY A 110 -1.94 14.03 -6.75
N MET A 111 -2.03 13.36 -7.89
CA MET A 111 -3.26 13.34 -8.71
C MET A 111 -4.41 12.64 -7.99
N ALA A 112 -4.16 11.52 -7.30
CA ALA A 112 -5.17 10.83 -6.50
C ALA A 112 -5.70 11.73 -5.36
N GLY A 113 -4.82 12.47 -4.67
CA GLY A 113 -5.20 13.47 -3.67
C GLY A 113 -6.02 14.61 -4.25
N GLY A 114 -5.71 15.05 -5.49
CA GLY A 114 -6.50 16.05 -6.23
C GLY A 114 -7.93 15.57 -6.52
N ILE A 115 -8.09 14.31 -6.93
CA ILE A 115 -9.42 13.70 -7.14
C ILE A 115 -10.23 13.73 -5.84
N LEU A 116 -9.63 13.31 -4.72
CA LEU A 116 -10.27 13.35 -3.41
C LEU A 116 -10.75 14.76 -3.05
N SER A 117 -9.86 15.76 -3.20
CA SER A 117 -10.20 17.15 -2.91
C SER A 117 -11.38 17.70 -3.73
N ILE A 118 -11.48 17.31 -5.01
CA ILE A 118 -12.60 17.68 -5.88
C ILE A 118 -13.90 17.03 -5.40
N LEU A 119 -13.86 15.76 -5.02
CA LEU A 119 -15.03 15.03 -4.51
C LEU A 119 -15.53 15.60 -3.18
N GLU A 120 -14.61 16.01 -2.29
CA GLU A 120 -14.93 16.68 -1.03
C GLU A 120 -15.57 18.04 -1.27
N GLN A 121 -14.97 18.89 -2.10
CA GLN A 121 -15.50 20.23 -2.43
C GLN A 121 -16.86 20.17 -3.12
N GLY A 122 -17.10 19.11 -3.90
CA GLY A 122 -18.37 18.87 -4.58
C GLY A 122 -19.44 18.21 -3.70
N ASN A 123 -19.18 17.94 -2.41
CA ASN A 123 -20.04 17.17 -1.51
C ASN A 123 -20.47 15.80 -2.09
N THR A 124 -19.70 15.30 -3.05
CA THR A 124 -19.99 14.03 -3.74
C THR A 124 -19.75 12.83 -2.82
N LEU A 125 -18.78 12.94 -1.91
CA LEU A 125 -18.52 11.89 -0.91
C LEU A 125 -19.72 11.66 -0.02
N ASP A 126 -20.35 12.73 0.50
CA ASP A 126 -21.53 12.64 1.33
C ASP A 126 -22.70 11.97 0.59
N THR A 127 -22.87 12.31 -0.69
CA THR A 127 -23.91 11.68 -1.53
C THR A 127 -23.67 10.18 -1.69
N ILE A 128 -22.42 9.75 -1.91
CA ILE A 128 -22.05 8.34 -2.03
C ILE A 128 -22.30 7.60 -0.70
N LEU A 129 -21.95 8.22 0.43
CA LEU A 129 -22.15 7.65 1.75
C LEU A 129 -23.65 7.53 2.10
N HIS A 130 -24.46 8.54 1.80
CA HIS A 130 -25.91 8.46 1.98
C HIS A 130 -26.55 7.35 1.15
N ALA A 131 -26.18 7.21 -0.11
CA ALA A 131 -26.66 6.12 -0.95
C ALA A 131 -26.28 4.73 -0.38
N ALA A 132 -25.07 4.60 0.18
CA ALA A 132 -24.65 3.36 0.84
C ALA A 132 -25.51 3.06 2.08
N VAL A 133 -25.82 4.06 2.90
CA VAL A 133 -26.71 3.91 4.07
C VAL A 133 -28.11 3.45 3.65
N GLU A 134 -28.70 4.05 2.63
CA GLU A 134 -30.01 3.67 2.11
C GLU A 134 -30.03 2.21 1.63
N LEU A 135 -29.00 1.78 0.90
CA LEU A 135 -28.86 0.39 0.42
C LEU A 135 -28.71 -0.62 1.57
N LEU A 136 -28.08 -0.23 2.67
CA LEU A 136 -27.78 -1.11 3.81
C LEU A 136 -28.94 -1.14 4.83
N SER A 137 -29.77 -0.10 4.88
CA SER A 137 -30.91 -0.02 5.79
C SER A 137 -31.93 -1.13 5.49
N GLY A 138 -32.26 -1.92 6.51
CA GLY A 138 -33.25 -3.00 6.41
C GLY A 138 -32.70 -4.34 5.88
N THR A 139 -31.38 -4.48 5.70
CA THR A 139 -30.75 -5.75 5.32
C THR A 139 -30.47 -6.63 6.54
N SER A 140 -30.27 -7.95 6.32
CA SER A 140 -29.84 -8.85 7.40
C SER A 140 -28.40 -8.54 7.80
N SER A 141 -28.05 -8.78 9.08
CA SER A 141 -26.73 -8.46 9.66
C SER A 141 -25.56 -9.00 8.82
N ILE A 142 -25.60 -10.26 8.41
CA ILE A 142 -24.53 -10.88 7.60
C ILE A 142 -24.45 -10.23 6.22
N PHE A 143 -25.58 -10.04 5.56
CA PHE A 143 -25.61 -9.42 4.24
C PHE A 143 -25.16 -7.96 4.30
N GLY A 144 -25.62 -7.20 5.31
CA GLY A 144 -25.19 -5.83 5.56
C GLY A 144 -23.68 -5.73 5.79
N LEU A 145 -23.09 -6.65 6.57
CA LEU A 145 -21.65 -6.70 6.81
C LEU A 145 -20.85 -6.94 5.51
N LEU A 146 -21.31 -7.87 4.67
CA LEU A 146 -20.65 -8.13 3.37
C LEU A 146 -20.80 -6.94 2.41
N MET A 147 -21.92 -6.24 2.46
CA MET A 147 -22.14 -5.01 1.69
C MET A 147 -21.25 -3.87 2.18
N ILE A 148 -21.04 -3.72 3.50
CA ILE A 148 -20.04 -2.78 4.05
C ILE A 148 -18.66 -3.10 3.49
N TYR A 149 -18.25 -4.36 3.51
CA TYR A 149 -16.97 -4.80 2.95
C TYR A 149 -16.81 -4.43 1.47
N LEU A 150 -17.82 -4.76 0.64
CA LEU A 150 -17.80 -4.41 -0.78
C LEU A 150 -17.81 -2.90 -1.02
N PHE A 151 -18.60 -2.16 -0.24
CA PHE A 151 -18.60 -0.71 -0.29
C PHE A 151 -17.20 -0.14 -0.02
N GLN A 152 -16.54 -0.56 1.05
CA GLN A 152 -15.19 -0.12 1.40
C GLN A 152 -14.17 -0.48 0.31
N PHE A 153 -14.31 -1.67 -0.28
CA PHE A 153 -13.46 -2.12 -1.38
C PHE A 153 -13.55 -1.20 -2.61
N PHE A 154 -14.75 -0.79 -3.01
CA PHE A 154 -14.93 0.12 -4.15
C PHE A 154 -14.64 1.58 -3.77
N PHE A 155 -14.97 1.99 -2.56
CA PHE A 155 -14.73 3.34 -2.07
C PHE A 155 -13.24 3.68 -2.03
N ASN A 156 -12.38 2.72 -1.76
CA ASN A 156 -10.93 2.88 -1.81
C ASN A 156 -10.40 3.32 -3.19
N PHE A 157 -11.12 3.06 -4.27
CA PHE A 157 -10.77 3.63 -5.59
C PHE A 157 -10.79 5.15 -5.58
N LEU A 158 -11.72 5.75 -4.85
CA LEU A 158 -11.88 7.21 -4.74
C LEU A 158 -10.94 7.80 -3.69
N VAL A 159 -10.75 7.09 -2.58
CA VAL A 159 -9.98 7.53 -1.42
C VAL A 159 -8.90 6.48 -1.10
N PRO A 160 -7.77 6.48 -1.83
CA PRO A 160 -6.74 5.43 -1.71
C PRO A 160 -5.82 5.61 -0.48
N SER A 161 -6.34 6.13 0.59
CA SER A 161 -5.65 6.34 1.87
C SER A 161 -6.49 5.74 2.99
N GLY A 162 -5.99 4.67 3.63
CA GLY A 162 -6.73 3.99 4.70
C GLY A 162 -7.12 4.93 5.83
N THR A 163 -6.25 5.87 6.23
CA THR A 163 -6.58 6.87 7.25
C THR A 163 -7.70 7.82 6.79
N ALA A 164 -7.60 8.37 5.57
CA ALA A 164 -8.62 9.27 5.03
C ALA A 164 -9.94 8.52 4.82
N GLN A 165 -9.88 7.30 4.30
CA GLN A 165 -11.06 6.44 4.15
C GLN A 165 -11.73 6.16 5.50
N ALA A 166 -10.95 5.81 6.54
CA ALA A 166 -11.49 5.58 7.87
C ALA A 166 -12.17 6.82 8.45
N VAL A 167 -11.49 7.98 8.40
CA VAL A 167 -12.05 9.25 8.90
C VAL A 167 -13.35 9.63 8.19
N THR A 168 -13.45 9.35 6.89
CA THR A 168 -14.62 9.70 6.08
C THR A 168 -15.77 8.71 6.28
N THR A 169 -15.48 7.40 6.33
CA THR A 169 -16.55 6.38 6.30
C THR A 169 -16.96 5.87 7.68
N MET A 170 -16.03 5.74 8.63
CA MET A 170 -16.32 5.12 9.92
C MET A 170 -17.31 5.88 10.80
N PRO A 171 -17.37 7.24 10.81
CA PRO A 171 -18.42 7.96 11.54
C PRO A 171 -19.84 7.59 11.11
N ILE A 172 -20.02 7.10 9.89
CA ILE A 172 -21.32 6.69 9.34
C ILE A 172 -21.48 5.17 9.46
N ILE A 173 -20.47 4.39 9.11
CA ILE A 173 -20.53 2.92 9.10
C ILE A 173 -20.64 2.36 10.53
N ALA A 174 -20.02 2.96 11.54
CA ALA A 174 -20.09 2.46 12.90
C ALA A 174 -21.54 2.53 13.49
N PRO A 175 -22.25 3.67 13.44
CA PRO A 175 -23.66 3.70 13.83
C PRO A 175 -24.55 2.81 12.96
N LEU A 176 -24.27 2.73 11.66
CA LEU A 176 -25.02 1.86 10.75
C LEU A 176 -24.85 0.39 11.11
N SER A 177 -23.64 -0.05 11.51
CA SER A 177 -23.40 -1.43 11.93
C SER A 177 -24.24 -1.78 13.17
N ASP A 178 -24.39 -0.85 14.13
CA ASP A 178 -25.27 -1.03 15.29
C ASP A 178 -26.73 -1.23 14.88
N LEU A 179 -27.21 -0.44 13.89
CA LEU A 179 -28.59 -0.51 13.39
C LEU A 179 -28.91 -1.85 12.70
N ILE A 180 -27.95 -2.44 12.00
CA ILE A 180 -28.14 -3.72 11.31
C ILE A 180 -27.76 -4.93 12.19
N GLY A 181 -27.44 -4.69 13.47
CA GLY A 181 -27.09 -5.74 14.42
C GLY A 181 -25.74 -6.40 14.17
N VAL A 182 -24.77 -5.66 13.64
CA VAL A 182 -23.38 -6.07 13.43
C VAL A 182 -22.50 -5.38 14.47
N SER A 183 -21.56 -6.11 15.07
CA SER A 183 -20.61 -5.49 15.99
C SER A 183 -19.74 -4.45 15.27
N ARG A 184 -19.36 -3.39 15.97
CA ARG A 184 -18.44 -2.38 15.44
C ARG A 184 -17.07 -2.97 15.07
N GLN A 185 -16.67 -4.03 15.79
CA GLN A 185 -15.42 -4.75 15.48
C GLN A 185 -15.50 -5.44 14.11
N CYS A 186 -16.62 -6.08 13.78
CA CYS A 186 -16.84 -6.65 12.45
C CYS A 186 -16.89 -5.58 11.37
N ALA A 187 -17.47 -4.41 11.66
CA ALA A 187 -17.47 -3.27 10.72
C ALA A 187 -16.04 -2.77 10.45
N VAL A 188 -15.18 -2.69 11.48
CA VAL A 188 -13.76 -2.34 11.33
C VAL A 188 -13.00 -3.40 10.52
N LEU A 189 -13.27 -4.69 10.75
CA LEU A 189 -12.67 -5.77 9.93
C LEU A 189 -13.10 -5.67 8.46
N ALA A 190 -14.38 -5.40 8.21
CA ALA A 190 -14.89 -5.20 6.85
C ALA A 190 -14.23 -4.00 6.16
N PHE A 191 -14.03 -2.90 6.89
CA PHE A 191 -13.26 -1.75 6.42
C PHE A 191 -11.82 -2.15 6.06
N GLN A 192 -11.09 -2.79 6.99
CA GLN A 192 -9.68 -3.15 6.79
C GLN A 192 -9.47 -4.12 5.63
N PHE A 193 -10.36 -5.10 5.47
CA PHE A 193 -10.27 -6.03 4.34
C PHE A 193 -10.62 -5.34 3.02
N GLY A 194 -11.60 -4.43 3.04
CA GLY A 194 -11.98 -3.63 1.88
C GLY A 194 -10.85 -2.71 1.42
N ASP A 195 -10.26 -1.95 2.33
CA ASP A 195 -9.13 -1.06 2.06
C ASP A 195 -7.87 -1.86 1.66
N GLY A 196 -7.44 -2.82 2.49
CA GLY A 196 -6.13 -3.47 2.36
C GLY A 196 -5.96 -4.21 1.04
N PHE A 197 -6.90 -5.06 0.64
CA PHE A 197 -6.75 -5.87 -0.58
C PHE A 197 -7.00 -5.09 -1.86
N SER A 198 -7.85 -4.09 -1.81
CA SER A 198 -8.19 -3.26 -2.97
C SER A 198 -7.01 -2.39 -3.41
N ASN A 199 -6.10 -2.01 -2.50
CA ASN A 199 -4.87 -1.29 -2.81
C ASN A 199 -3.95 -2.02 -3.80
N MET A 200 -4.08 -3.34 -3.93
CA MET A 200 -3.28 -4.14 -4.86
C MET A 200 -3.81 -4.11 -6.30
N ILE A 201 -5.05 -3.67 -6.51
CA ILE A 201 -5.70 -3.69 -7.83
C ILE A 201 -6.14 -2.30 -8.32
N TRP A 202 -6.49 -1.38 -7.41
CA TRP A 202 -6.87 -0.04 -7.82
C TRP A 202 -5.65 0.75 -8.29
N PRO A 203 -5.71 1.36 -9.50
CA PRO A 203 -4.59 2.13 -10.04
C PRO A 203 -4.17 3.28 -9.13
N THR A 204 -5.11 3.89 -8.42
CA THR A 204 -4.87 4.97 -7.47
C THR A 204 -3.88 4.61 -6.36
N ALA A 205 -3.78 3.34 -5.99
CA ALA A 205 -2.88 2.86 -4.97
C ALA A 205 -1.69 2.06 -5.54
N CYS A 206 -1.93 1.13 -6.49
CA CYS A 206 -0.89 0.18 -6.92
C CYS A 206 0.05 0.72 -8.02
N LEU A 207 -0.30 1.80 -8.76
CA LEU A 207 0.59 2.34 -9.79
C LEU A 207 1.90 2.89 -9.21
N ALA A 208 1.86 3.49 -8.02
CA ALA A 208 3.06 4.00 -7.38
C ALA A 208 4.11 2.89 -7.12
N PRO A 209 3.81 1.78 -6.41
CA PRO A 209 4.77 0.68 -6.25
C PRO A 209 5.13 -0.01 -7.57
N LEU A 210 4.22 -0.11 -8.55
CA LEU A 210 4.51 -0.70 -9.84
C LEU A 210 5.50 0.12 -10.67
N ALA A 211 5.50 1.45 -10.52
CA ALA A 211 6.47 2.32 -11.19
C ALA A 211 7.93 2.02 -10.80
N PHE A 212 8.17 1.53 -9.58
CA PHE A 212 9.52 1.11 -9.15
C PHE A 212 9.97 -0.21 -9.80
N THR A 213 9.03 -1.06 -10.22
CA THR A 213 9.33 -2.39 -10.75
C THR A 213 9.30 -2.45 -12.28
N ASN A 214 8.92 -1.35 -12.94
CA ASN A 214 8.68 -1.27 -14.38
C ASN A 214 7.71 -2.33 -14.94
N ILE A 215 6.87 -2.92 -14.08
CA ILE A 215 5.86 -3.91 -14.50
C ILE A 215 4.64 -3.18 -15.04
N PRO A 216 4.21 -3.42 -16.29
CA PRO A 216 3.00 -2.82 -16.83
C PRO A 216 1.77 -3.19 -16.00
N PHE A 217 0.94 -2.20 -15.64
CA PHE A 217 -0.26 -2.38 -14.81
C PHE A 217 -1.19 -3.50 -15.33
N LYS A 218 -1.43 -3.55 -16.65
CA LYS A 218 -2.26 -4.60 -17.26
C LYS A 218 -1.73 -6.01 -16.98
N ARG A 219 -0.41 -6.18 -16.97
CA ARG A 219 0.26 -7.48 -16.73
C ARG A 219 0.16 -7.84 -15.24
N TRP A 220 0.38 -6.88 -14.36
CA TRP A 220 0.17 -7.03 -12.93
C TRP A 220 -1.28 -7.44 -12.62
N LEU A 221 -2.25 -6.70 -13.12
CA LEU A 221 -3.67 -6.96 -12.88
C LEU A 221 -4.07 -8.36 -13.32
N LYS A 222 -3.69 -8.79 -14.54
CA LYS A 222 -3.98 -10.14 -15.04
C LYS A 222 -3.41 -11.23 -14.13
N TRP A 223 -2.23 -11.01 -13.58
CA TRP A 223 -1.58 -11.97 -12.69
C TRP A 223 -2.20 -11.96 -11.29
N PHE A 224 -2.59 -10.79 -10.78
CA PHE A 224 -3.07 -10.63 -9.41
C PHE A 224 -4.56 -10.93 -9.25
N MET A 225 -5.39 -10.80 -10.28
CA MET A 225 -6.84 -11.05 -10.22
C MET A 225 -7.24 -12.39 -9.61
N PRO A 226 -6.60 -13.55 -9.90
CA PRO A 226 -6.94 -14.81 -9.23
C PRO A 226 -6.71 -14.77 -7.71
N PHE A 227 -5.66 -14.08 -7.26
CA PHE A 227 -5.40 -13.88 -5.83
C PHE A 227 -6.44 -12.98 -5.20
N THR A 228 -6.83 -11.90 -5.88
CA THR A 228 -7.91 -11.01 -5.43
C THR A 228 -9.21 -11.79 -5.21
N ALA A 229 -9.58 -12.67 -6.14
CA ALA A 229 -10.78 -13.51 -5.98
C ALA A 229 -10.68 -14.40 -4.72
N ILE A 230 -9.51 -15.01 -4.49
CA ILE A 230 -9.27 -15.83 -3.28
C ILE A 230 -9.37 -14.94 -2.02
N PHE A 231 -8.76 -13.77 -2.01
CA PHE A 231 -8.81 -12.84 -0.87
C PHE A 231 -10.25 -12.39 -0.57
N ILE A 232 -11.05 -12.06 -1.60
CA ILE A 232 -12.45 -11.71 -1.41
C ILE A 232 -13.21 -12.85 -0.74
N VAL A 233 -13.07 -14.08 -1.25
CA VAL A 233 -13.76 -15.25 -0.69
C VAL A 233 -13.33 -15.50 0.76
N VAL A 234 -12.03 -15.48 1.04
CA VAL A 234 -11.48 -15.70 2.39
C VAL A 234 -11.95 -14.58 3.34
N SER A 235 -11.93 -13.33 2.91
CA SER A 235 -12.41 -12.19 3.71
C SER A 235 -13.90 -12.33 4.03
N CYS A 236 -14.72 -12.71 3.04
CA CYS A 236 -16.15 -12.96 3.28
C CYS A 236 -16.37 -14.09 4.30
N LEU A 237 -15.61 -15.19 4.19
CA LEU A 237 -15.71 -16.30 5.15
C LEU A 237 -15.31 -15.88 6.57
N ILE A 238 -14.21 -15.10 6.71
CA ILE A 238 -13.76 -14.59 8.01
C ILE A 238 -14.81 -13.64 8.60
N LEU A 239 -15.37 -12.73 7.81
CA LEU A 239 -16.39 -11.78 8.26
C LEU A 239 -17.66 -12.49 8.73
N VAL A 240 -18.12 -13.49 7.97
CA VAL A 240 -19.30 -14.32 8.36
C VAL A 240 -19.00 -15.07 9.65
N PHE A 241 -17.82 -15.68 9.77
CA PHE A 241 -17.42 -16.40 10.99
C PHE A 241 -17.34 -15.44 12.19
N ALA A 242 -16.69 -14.29 12.05
CA ALA A 242 -16.58 -13.28 13.10
C ALA A 242 -17.97 -12.78 13.56
N SER A 243 -18.87 -12.53 12.62
CA SER A 243 -20.25 -12.12 12.93
C SER A 243 -21.03 -13.19 13.69
N ILE A 244 -20.85 -14.48 13.34
CA ILE A 244 -21.50 -15.60 14.06
C ILE A 244 -20.86 -15.83 15.44
N ALA A 245 -19.56 -15.64 15.56
CA ALA A 245 -18.82 -15.77 16.81
C ALA A 245 -19.11 -14.63 17.81
N GLY A 246 -19.77 -13.55 17.38
CA GLY A 246 -20.11 -12.41 18.24
C GLY A 246 -18.90 -11.52 18.56
N VAL A 247 -17.89 -11.50 17.69
CA VAL A 247 -16.68 -10.68 17.86
C VAL A 247 -16.98 -9.22 17.56
#